data_1f33a87a55635527fb1c4046db065be2
#
_entry.id   1f33a87a55635527fb1c4046db065be2
#
_cell.length_a   1.000
_cell.length_b   1.000
_cell.length_c   1.000
_cell.angle_alpha   90.00
_cell.angle_beta   90.00
_cell.angle_gamma   90.00
#
_symmetry.space_group_name_H-M   'P 1'
#
loop_
_entity.id
_entity.type
_entity.pdbx_description
1 polymer ?
#
loop_
_entity_poly.entity_id
_entity_poly.type
_entity_poly.pdbx_seq_one_letter_code
_entity_poly.pdbx_strand_id
1 'polypeptide(L)'
;MPGQLGEAPAQVRTDTGADLLPAEERYPVEFTASASEYFRIWIVNLGLTIVTLGIYSAWAKVRKRRYLYSHTLIGGEGFEYRAKPWPILKGRLIALGFVIAIFAAGNFVPAFAAQPALGKLAFVVVGVIVGPWLVVQSLKFNAYNTAYRNIRLRFSATYGACLKIVAKYLWVLLLPIAYPYFKRRLVQFAAENHFYGATRFTVLDFKKPFIHAYAVGYGLFILAGLGLVASGAIFGKAAADLSVIGFYLAALLIYAYIRARTINVVWNNIWIGTVHFASTLRARDMIWLYMSNLAAVVLTLGLATPWAVVRTHRYRASKTTVIASGSLDSFVQAETQQVSATGQEVGEMFDLDIAL
;
A
#
# COMPACT_ATOMS: atom_id res chain seq x y z
N MET A 1 -75.23 17.58 37.50
CA MET A 1 -73.98 18.35 37.55
C MET A 1 -72.89 17.46 37.00
N PRO A 2 -72.26 17.75 35.85
CA PRO A 2 -71.30 16.88 35.21
C PRO A 2 -69.91 17.12 35.74
N GLY A 3 -69.14 16.01 35.89
CA GLY A 3 -67.78 15.96 36.37
C GLY A 3 -66.75 16.49 35.36
N GLN A 4 -65.75 17.14 35.91
CA GLN A 4 -64.58 17.62 35.19
C GLN A 4 -63.73 16.43 34.82
N LEU A 5 -63.45 16.28 33.51
CA LEU A 5 -62.41 15.39 32.97
C LEU A 5 -61.05 16.06 33.16
N GLY A 6 -60.17 15.43 33.92
CA GLY A 6 -58.85 15.87 34.15
C GLY A 6 -58.01 15.77 32.85
N GLU A 7 -57.34 16.87 32.46
CA GLU A 7 -56.37 16.91 31.45
C GLU A 7 -55.13 16.07 31.82
N ALA A 8 -54.74 15.17 30.94
CA ALA A 8 -53.52 14.41 31.09
C ALA A 8 -52.30 15.35 30.93
N PRO A 9 -51.24 15.20 31.74
CA PRO A 9 -50.07 16.03 31.63
C PRO A 9 -49.34 15.78 30.29
N ALA A 10 -49.02 16.87 29.61
CA ALA A 10 -48.21 16.87 28.40
C ALA A 10 -46.91 16.09 28.64
N GLN A 11 -46.69 15.05 27.84
CA GLN A 11 -45.41 14.32 27.81
C GLN A 11 -44.32 15.31 27.38
N VAL A 12 -43.45 15.64 28.31
CA VAL A 12 -42.19 16.30 28.05
C VAL A 12 -41.39 15.37 27.15
N ARG A 13 -41.31 15.66 25.84
CA ARG A 13 -40.32 15.09 24.94
C ARG A 13 -38.96 15.46 25.48
N THR A 14 -38.32 14.52 26.15
CA THR A 14 -36.88 14.58 26.38
C THR A 14 -36.19 14.41 25.03
N ASP A 15 -35.90 15.52 24.38
CA ASP A 15 -34.90 15.56 23.31
C ASP A 15 -33.58 15.11 23.92
N THR A 16 -33.35 13.81 23.86
CA THR A 16 -32.10 13.18 24.20
C THR A 16 -31.08 13.66 23.13
N GLY A 17 -30.02 14.31 23.55
CA GLY A 17 -28.97 14.88 22.68
C GLY A 17 -28.21 13.90 21.77
N ALA A 18 -28.94 12.93 21.21
CA ALA A 18 -28.45 11.99 20.19
C ALA A 18 -28.44 12.58 18.76
N ASP A 19 -29.07 13.76 18.55
CA ASP A 19 -29.20 14.39 17.23
C ASP A 19 -28.07 15.38 16.88
N LEU A 20 -27.01 15.46 17.68
CA LEU A 20 -25.92 16.45 17.47
C LEU A 20 -24.69 15.90 16.73
N LEU A 21 -24.66 14.63 16.40
CA LEU A 21 -23.58 14.13 15.55
C LEU A 21 -23.96 14.35 14.07
N PRO A 22 -23.09 15.04 13.28
CA PRO A 22 -23.36 15.23 11.88
C PRO A 22 -23.54 13.87 11.19
N ALA A 23 -24.57 13.75 10.35
CA ALA A 23 -24.88 12.52 9.63
C ALA A 23 -23.64 12.02 8.88
N GLU A 24 -23.36 10.74 9.00
CA GLU A 24 -22.27 10.12 8.23
C GLU A 24 -22.65 10.01 6.75
N GLU A 25 -21.87 10.62 5.88
CA GLU A 25 -21.99 10.44 4.44
C GLU A 25 -21.00 9.39 3.94
N ARG A 26 -21.47 8.53 3.03
CA ARG A 26 -20.70 7.40 2.52
C ARG A 26 -20.41 7.57 1.04
N TYR A 27 -19.14 7.60 0.70
CA TYR A 27 -18.63 7.76 -0.67
C TYR A 27 -17.96 6.46 -1.11
N PRO A 28 -18.61 5.61 -1.93
CA PRO A 28 -17.97 4.43 -2.49
C PRO A 28 -16.78 4.85 -3.34
N VAL A 29 -15.70 4.07 -3.27
CA VAL A 29 -14.57 4.25 -4.17
C VAL A 29 -14.91 3.59 -5.50
N GLU A 30 -14.87 4.35 -6.58
CA GLU A 30 -15.14 3.89 -7.93
C GLU A 30 -13.84 3.72 -8.72
N PHE A 31 -13.83 2.77 -9.65
CA PHE A 31 -12.71 2.55 -10.54
C PHE A 31 -13.19 2.38 -11.99
N THR A 32 -12.99 3.41 -12.79
CA THR A 32 -13.56 3.57 -14.13
C THR A 32 -12.63 3.12 -15.26
N ALA A 33 -11.38 2.72 -14.95
CA ALA A 33 -10.39 2.33 -15.96
C ALA A 33 -10.84 1.15 -16.81
N SER A 34 -10.57 1.25 -18.13
CA SER A 34 -10.78 0.18 -19.11
C SER A 34 -9.54 -0.70 -19.27
N ALA A 35 -9.74 -2.01 -19.34
CA ALA A 35 -8.65 -2.96 -19.58
C ALA A 35 -8.03 -2.79 -20.98
N SER A 36 -8.83 -2.48 -22.00
CA SER A 36 -8.36 -2.27 -23.37
C SER A 36 -7.53 -1.00 -23.52
N GLU A 37 -7.97 0.09 -22.90
CA GLU A 37 -7.22 1.35 -22.89
C GLU A 37 -5.90 1.19 -22.11
N TYR A 38 -5.95 0.54 -20.95
CA TYR A 38 -4.75 0.29 -20.19
C TYR A 38 -3.78 -0.67 -20.90
N PHE A 39 -4.28 -1.63 -21.69
CA PHE A 39 -3.47 -2.50 -22.53
C PHE A 39 -2.67 -1.70 -23.56
N ARG A 40 -3.32 -0.73 -24.26
CA ARG A 40 -2.63 0.14 -25.23
C ARG A 40 -1.50 0.93 -24.58
N ILE A 41 -1.74 1.47 -23.38
CA ILE A 41 -0.70 2.17 -22.60
C ILE A 41 0.43 1.22 -22.21
N TRP A 42 0.09 0.02 -21.76
CA TRP A 42 1.03 -0.95 -21.24
C TRP A 42 1.93 -1.52 -22.34
N ILE A 43 1.38 -1.91 -23.49
CA ILE A 43 2.15 -2.52 -24.58
C ILE A 43 3.18 -1.54 -25.17
N VAL A 44 2.79 -0.28 -25.35
CA VAL A 44 3.71 0.78 -25.79
C VAL A 44 4.81 1.01 -24.76
N ASN A 45 4.45 1.07 -23.47
CA ASN A 45 5.43 1.22 -22.40
C ASN A 45 6.38 0.02 -22.30
N LEU A 46 5.89 -1.20 -22.55
CA LEU A 46 6.71 -2.41 -22.57
C LEU A 46 7.70 -2.36 -23.72
N GLY A 47 7.23 -2.09 -24.95
CA GLY A 47 8.08 -1.99 -26.14
C GLY A 47 9.18 -0.93 -25.97
N LEU A 48 8.81 0.29 -25.55
CA LEU A 48 9.78 1.36 -25.31
C LEU A 48 10.78 1.02 -24.19
N THR A 49 10.33 0.31 -23.15
CA THR A 49 11.21 -0.11 -22.04
C THR A 49 12.24 -1.14 -22.54
N ILE A 50 11.85 -2.07 -23.41
CA ILE A 50 12.74 -3.06 -24.00
C ILE A 50 13.76 -2.37 -24.94
N VAL A 51 13.29 -1.55 -25.88
CA VAL A 51 14.14 -0.85 -26.86
C VAL A 51 15.15 0.08 -26.18
N THR A 52 14.76 0.72 -25.06
CA THR A 52 15.65 1.63 -24.31
C THR A 52 16.43 0.95 -23.19
N LEU A 53 16.52 -0.38 -23.18
CA LEU A 53 17.21 -1.18 -22.14
C LEU A 53 16.83 -0.78 -20.71
N GLY A 54 15.53 -0.47 -20.50
CA GLY A 54 14.97 -0.13 -19.18
C GLY A 54 14.96 1.37 -18.84
N ILE A 55 15.62 2.25 -19.59
CA ILE A 55 15.62 3.71 -19.33
C ILE A 55 14.20 4.26 -19.33
N TYR A 56 13.39 3.91 -20.33
CA TYR A 56 11.99 4.37 -20.43
C TYR A 56 11.09 3.90 -19.28
N SER A 57 11.52 2.95 -18.47
CA SER A 57 10.71 2.42 -17.35
C SER A 57 10.31 3.48 -16.33
N ALA A 58 11.02 4.63 -16.22
CA ALA A 58 10.63 5.76 -15.39
C ALA A 58 9.38 6.46 -15.95
N TRP A 59 9.32 6.71 -17.26
CA TRP A 59 8.14 7.27 -17.95
C TRP A 59 6.97 6.30 -17.90
N ALA A 60 7.20 5.02 -18.14
CA ALA A 60 6.20 3.96 -18.01
C ALA A 60 5.55 3.95 -16.62
N LYS A 61 6.35 4.11 -15.54
CA LYS A 61 5.84 4.19 -14.16
C LYS A 61 4.94 5.40 -13.95
N VAL A 62 5.34 6.58 -14.43
CA VAL A 62 4.53 7.81 -14.30
C VAL A 62 3.23 7.67 -15.08
N ARG A 63 3.30 7.22 -16.34
CA ARG A 63 2.14 7.05 -17.22
C ARG A 63 1.13 6.06 -16.65
N LYS A 64 1.62 4.90 -16.13
CA LYS A 64 0.80 3.92 -15.42
C LYS A 64 0.09 4.53 -14.22
N ARG A 65 0.81 5.22 -13.33
CA ARG A 65 0.23 5.79 -12.12
C ARG A 65 -0.78 6.89 -12.45
N ARG A 66 -0.45 7.77 -13.39
CA ARG A 66 -1.36 8.83 -13.82
C ARG A 66 -2.68 8.24 -14.30
N TYR A 67 -2.63 7.22 -15.15
CA TYR A 67 -3.83 6.55 -15.64
C TYR A 67 -4.65 5.89 -14.53
N LEU A 68 -4.02 5.10 -13.64
CA LEU A 68 -4.75 4.40 -12.58
C LEU A 68 -5.32 5.35 -11.52
N TYR A 69 -4.62 6.44 -11.20
CA TYR A 69 -5.05 7.42 -10.19
C TYR A 69 -6.21 8.27 -10.69
N SER A 70 -6.15 8.77 -11.94
CA SER A 70 -7.25 9.55 -12.52
C SER A 70 -8.55 8.76 -12.67
N HIS A 71 -8.46 7.42 -12.74
CA HIS A 71 -9.62 6.54 -12.81
C HIS A 71 -10.02 5.96 -11.45
N THR A 72 -9.38 6.35 -10.35
CA THR A 72 -9.81 6.02 -8.98
C THR A 72 -10.54 7.22 -8.43
N LEU A 73 -11.87 7.12 -8.30
CA LEU A 73 -12.74 8.24 -7.94
C LEU A 73 -13.26 8.08 -6.51
N ILE A 74 -13.39 9.21 -5.81
CA ILE A 74 -14.11 9.34 -4.53
C ILE A 74 -15.02 10.57 -4.67
N GLY A 75 -16.31 10.40 -4.42
CA GLY A 75 -17.26 11.50 -4.60
C GLY A 75 -17.22 12.10 -6.02
N GLY A 76 -17.04 11.26 -7.06
CA GLY A 76 -16.99 11.68 -8.46
C GLY A 76 -15.65 12.24 -8.93
N GLU A 77 -14.71 12.55 -8.02
CA GLU A 77 -13.43 13.18 -8.36
C GLU A 77 -12.27 12.18 -8.30
N GLY A 78 -11.36 12.26 -9.27
CA GLY A 78 -10.20 11.39 -9.38
C GLY A 78 -8.97 11.93 -8.67
N PHE A 79 -8.04 11.02 -8.38
CA PHE A 79 -6.72 11.41 -7.91
C PHE A 79 -5.83 11.86 -9.07
N GLU A 80 -4.98 12.84 -8.81
CA GLU A 80 -3.97 13.29 -9.75
C GLU A 80 -2.58 12.76 -9.36
N TYR A 81 -1.79 12.37 -10.36
CA TYR A 81 -0.38 12.05 -10.17
C TYR A 81 0.48 12.98 -11.00
N ARG A 82 1.15 13.93 -10.34
CA ARG A 82 1.86 15.07 -10.96
C ARG A 82 3.37 14.83 -11.13
N ALA A 83 3.86 13.62 -10.84
CA ALA A 83 5.29 13.32 -10.90
C ALA A 83 5.89 13.52 -12.30
N LYS A 84 7.13 14.03 -12.32
CA LYS A 84 7.99 14.04 -13.50
C LYS A 84 8.81 12.73 -13.54
N PRO A 85 9.07 12.15 -14.73
CA PRO A 85 9.83 10.90 -14.86
C PRO A 85 11.31 11.03 -14.48
N TRP A 86 11.89 12.20 -14.72
CA TRP A 86 13.32 12.44 -14.61
C TRP A 86 13.90 12.19 -13.20
N PRO A 87 13.31 12.69 -12.11
CA PRO A 87 13.76 12.35 -10.76
C PRO A 87 13.72 10.85 -10.47
N ILE A 88 12.72 10.14 -11.02
CA ILE A 88 12.63 8.68 -10.87
C ILE A 88 13.80 7.98 -11.57
N LEU A 89 14.16 8.43 -12.76
CA LEU A 89 15.31 7.88 -13.50
C LEU A 89 16.62 8.14 -12.76
N LYS A 90 16.85 9.37 -12.28
CA LYS A 90 18.03 9.71 -11.47
C LYS A 90 18.16 8.79 -10.26
N GLY A 91 17.08 8.63 -9.48
CA GLY A 91 17.08 7.75 -8.30
C GLY A 91 17.39 6.28 -8.66
N ARG A 92 16.92 5.78 -9.80
CA ARG A 92 17.24 4.42 -10.27
C ARG A 92 18.68 4.27 -10.72
N LEU A 93 19.24 5.27 -11.40
CA LEU A 93 20.65 5.26 -11.80
C LEU A 93 21.58 5.28 -10.60
N ILE A 94 21.26 6.08 -9.56
CA ILE A 94 22.00 6.09 -8.31
C ILE A 94 21.92 4.71 -7.64
N ALA A 95 20.69 4.13 -7.52
CA ALA A 95 20.54 2.80 -6.94
C ALA A 95 21.28 1.71 -7.72
N LEU A 96 21.26 1.78 -9.06
CA LEU A 96 22.02 0.86 -9.91
C LEU A 96 23.54 1.03 -9.69
N GLY A 97 24.03 2.28 -9.62
CA GLY A 97 25.43 2.56 -9.30
C GLY A 97 25.86 1.96 -7.96
N PHE A 98 25.02 2.07 -6.93
CA PHE A 98 25.24 1.41 -5.63
C PHE A 98 25.32 -0.11 -5.75
N VAL A 99 24.40 -0.74 -6.47
CA VAL A 99 24.41 -2.20 -6.69
C VAL A 99 25.68 -2.63 -7.40
N ILE A 100 26.07 -1.91 -8.46
CA ILE A 100 27.30 -2.17 -9.21
C ILE A 100 28.53 -1.99 -8.31
N ALA A 101 28.59 -0.93 -7.52
CA ALA A 101 29.71 -0.67 -6.60
C ALA A 101 29.84 -1.78 -5.54
N ILE A 102 28.74 -2.26 -4.96
CA ILE A 102 28.74 -3.37 -3.99
C ILE A 102 29.20 -4.67 -4.67
N PHE A 103 28.70 -4.95 -5.88
CA PHE A 103 29.09 -6.14 -6.63
C PHE A 103 30.58 -6.09 -7.00
N ALA A 104 31.07 -4.94 -7.48
CA ALA A 104 32.48 -4.73 -7.77
C ALA A 104 33.34 -4.89 -6.52
N ALA A 105 32.95 -4.29 -5.40
CA ALA A 105 33.67 -4.45 -4.13
C ALA A 105 33.75 -5.91 -3.70
N GLY A 106 32.66 -6.67 -3.83
CA GLY A 106 32.62 -8.09 -3.47
C GLY A 106 33.57 -8.97 -4.30
N ASN A 107 33.84 -8.58 -5.55
CA ASN A 107 34.67 -9.36 -6.47
C ASN A 107 36.14 -8.86 -6.56
N PHE A 108 36.35 -7.54 -6.45
CA PHE A 108 37.66 -6.92 -6.71
C PHE A 108 38.40 -6.48 -5.44
N VAL A 109 37.71 -6.40 -4.28
CA VAL A 109 38.39 -6.13 -3.00
C VAL A 109 38.91 -7.43 -2.41
N PRO A 110 40.23 -7.61 -2.26
CA PRO A 110 40.83 -8.88 -1.83
C PRO A 110 40.27 -9.41 -0.50
N ALA A 111 39.97 -8.52 0.45
CA ALA A 111 39.39 -8.90 1.73
C ALA A 111 37.98 -9.52 1.61
N PHE A 112 37.16 -9.06 0.67
CA PHE A 112 35.82 -9.63 0.43
C PHE A 112 35.87 -10.89 -0.43
N ALA A 113 36.81 -10.94 -1.37
CA ALA A 113 37.05 -12.15 -2.17
C ALA A 113 37.59 -13.31 -1.29
N ALA A 114 38.51 -13.01 -0.35
CA ALA A 114 39.05 -14.00 0.58
C ALA A 114 38.03 -14.43 1.65
N GLN A 115 37.13 -13.53 2.06
CA GLN A 115 36.14 -13.79 3.10
C GLN A 115 34.74 -13.34 2.64
N PRO A 116 33.99 -14.17 1.90
CA PRO A 116 32.66 -13.82 1.37
C PRO A 116 31.64 -13.41 2.47
N ALA A 117 31.87 -13.85 3.70
CA ALA A 117 31.05 -13.44 4.85
C ALA A 117 31.16 -11.93 5.14
N LEU A 118 32.34 -11.33 4.98
CA LEU A 118 32.53 -9.88 5.13
C LEU A 118 31.77 -9.10 4.06
N GLY A 119 31.79 -9.56 2.82
CA GLY A 119 31.00 -8.94 1.73
C GLY A 119 29.50 -9.00 2.00
N LYS A 120 28.98 -10.14 2.49
CA LYS A 120 27.58 -10.27 2.89
C LYS A 120 27.24 -9.34 4.06
N LEU A 121 28.12 -9.25 5.07
CA LEU A 121 27.92 -8.35 6.21
C LEU A 121 27.91 -6.89 5.77
N ALA A 122 28.85 -6.47 4.93
CA ALA A 122 28.89 -5.12 4.37
C ALA A 122 27.61 -4.80 3.60
N PHE A 123 27.10 -5.72 2.78
CA PHE A 123 25.83 -5.57 2.07
C PHE A 123 24.65 -5.36 3.03
N VAL A 124 24.57 -6.14 4.11
CA VAL A 124 23.52 -5.98 5.14
C VAL A 124 23.63 -4.62 5.81
N VAL A 125 24.84 -4.20 6.22
CA VAL A 125 25.06 -2.90 6.88
C VAL A 125 24.66 -1.75 5.97
N VAL A 126 25.09 -1.76 4.69
CA VAL A 126 24.68 -0.76 3.71
C VAL A 126 23.17 -0.77 3.51
N GLY A 127 22.55 -1.92 3.40
CA GLY A 127 21.10 -2.06 3.28
C GLY A 127 20.33 -1.49 4.48
N VAL A 128 20.83 -1.67 5.70
CA VAL A 128 20.26 -1.12 6.93
C VAL A 128 20.37 0.41 6.98
N ILE A 129 21.44 0.99 6.45
CA ILE A 129 21.66 2.44 6.42
C ILE A 129 20.89 3.09 5.27
N VAL A 130 21.06 2.58 4.04
CA VAL A 130 20.49 3.19 2.83
C VAL A 130 19.00 2.87 2.68
N GLY A 131 18.57 1.67 3.08
CA GLY A 131 17.17 1.23 2.95
C GLY A 131 16.14 2.18 3.58
N PRO A 132 16.28 2.59 4.85
CA PRO A 132 15.38 3.55 5.48
C PRO A 132 15.34 4.91 4.76
N TRP A 133 16.48 5.38 4.27
CA TRP A 133 16.54 6.61 3.49
C TRP A 133 15.73 6.49 2.19
N LEU A 134 15.92 5.40 1.44
CA LEU A 134 15.14 5.15 0.22
C LEU A 134 13.64 5.04 0.50
N VAL A 135 13.25 4.42 1.61
CA VAL A 135 11.83 4.32 2.01
C VAL A 135 11.26 5.70 2.27
N VAL A 136 11.92 6.53 3.09
CA VAL A 136 11.44 7.87 3.44
C VAL A 136 11.36 8.75 2.19
N GLN A 137 12.41 8.78 1.35
CA GLN A 137 12.40 9.58 0.12
C GLN A 137 11.33 9.11 -0.88
N SER A 138 11.13 7.79 -1.01
CA SER A 138 10.06 7.25 -1.86
C SER A 138 8.67 7.63 -1.37
N LEU A 139 8.43 7.65 -0.05
CA LEU A 139 7.16 8.05 0.54
C LEU A 139 6.94 9.56 0.38
N LYS A 140 7.94 10.40 0.66
CA LYS A 140 7.90 11.85 0.42
C LYS A 140 7.58 12.15 -1.05
N PHE A 141 8.34 11.58 -1.98
CA PHE A 141 8.14 11.77 -3.40
C PHE A 141 6.74 11.35 -3.87
N ASN A 142 6.26 10.19 -3.42
CA ASN A 142 4.94 9.71 -3.81
C ASN A 142 3.81 10.56 -3.23
N ALA A 143 3.90 10.96 -1.96
CA ALA A 143 2.92 11.83 -1.33
C ALA A 143 2.84 13.18 -2.04
N TYR A 144 3.96 13.88 -2.18
CA TYR A 144 4.03 15.19 -2.83
C TYR A 144 3.47 15.19 -4.25
N ASN A 145 3.68 14.12 -5.00
CA ASN A 145 3.19 14.00 -6.37
C ASN A 145 1.76 13.44 -6.48
N THR A 146 1.09 13.18 -5.38
CA THR A 146 -0.30 12.73 -5.35
C THR A 146 -1.18 13.85 -4.83
N ALA A 147 -2.20 14.23 -5.60
CA ALA A 147 -3.19 15.19 -5.18
C ALA A 147 -4.61 14.61 -5.31
N TYR A 148 -5.51 15.08 -4.47
CA TYR A 148 -6.93 14.85 -4.57
C TYR A 148 -7.65 16.20 -4.42
N ARG A 149 -8.56 16.52 -5.34
CA ARG A 149 -9.24 17.83 -5.40
C ARG A 149 -8.27 19.01 -5.25
N ASN A 150 -7.17 18.96 -6.00
CA ASN A 150 -6.09 19.95 -6.02
C ASN A 150 -5.24 20.06 -4.72
N ILE A 151 -5.58 19.39 -3.63
CA ILE A 151 -4.78 19.35 -2.40
C ILE A 151 -3.76 18.21 -2.49
N ARG A 152 -2.49 18.53 -2.31
CA ARG A 152 -1.40 17.54 -2.31
C ARG A 152 -1.34 16.76 -1.01
N LEU A 153 -0.98 15.49 -1.10
CA LEU A 153 -0.57 14.74 0.08
C LEU A 153 0.86 15.13 0.45
N ARG A 154 1.16 15.08 1.75
CA ARG A 154 2.48 15.34 2.30
C ARG A 154 2.94 14.18 3.18
N PHE A 155 4.25 13.98 3.27
CA PHE A 155 4.87 13.00 4.17
C PHE A 155 6.00 13.64 4.94
N SER A 156 5.92 13.65 6.27
CA SER A 156 6.83 14.42 7.12
C SER A 156 7.65 13.56 8.09
N ALA A 157 7.99 12.32 7.75
CA ALA A 157 8.86 11.53 8.60
C ALA A 157 10.35 11.82 8.33
N THR A 158 11.15 11.69 9.38
CA THR A 158 12.61 11.81 9.30
C THR A 158 13.27 10.45 8.99
N TYR A 159 14.46 10.51 8.39
CA TYR A 159 15.30 9.34 8.19
C TYR A 159 15.58 8.59 9.51
N GLY A 160 15.95 9.33 10.57
CA GLY A 160 16.28 8.74 11.87
C GLY A 160 15.11 7.98 12.50
N ALA A 161 13.88 8.45 12.32
CA ALA A 161 12.68 7.73 12.79
C ALA A 161 12.49 6.38 12.06
N CYS A 162 12.70 6.34 10.75
CA CYS A 162 12.65 5.10 9.97
C CYS A 162 13.81 4.15 10.33
N LEU A 163 15.02 4.68 10.46
CA LEU A 163 16.22 3.92 10.84
C LEU A 163 16.04 3.25 12.21
N LYS A 164 15.50 3.98 13.21
CA LYS A 164 15.19 3.41 14.55
C LYS A 164 14.24 2.20 14.45
N ILE A 165 13.26 2.25 13.56
CA ILE A 165 12.36 1.11 13.33
C ILE A 165 13.11 -0.05 12.72
N VAL A 166 13.90 0.18 11.67
CA VAL A 166 14.68 -0.89 11.02
C VAL A 166 15.68 -1.51 11.99
N ALA A 167 16.45 -0.70 12.72
CA ALA A 167 17.40 -1.16 13.71
C ALA A 167 16.74 -1.98 14.83
N LYS A 168 15.59 -1.51 15.35
CA LYS A 168 14.83 -2.25 16.38
C LYS A 168 14.38 -3.63 15.92
N TYR A 169 14.06 -3.77 14.64
CA TYR A 169 13.54 -5.02 14.08
C TYR A 169 14.58 -5.78 13.23
N LEU A 170 15.87 -5.42 13.31
CA LEU A 170 16.94 -6.08 12.53
C LEU A 170 17.02 -7.59 12.81
N TRP A 171 16.66 -8.01 14.04
CA TRP A 171 16.58 -9.41 14.42
C TRP A 171 15.55 -10.24 13.61
N VAL A 172 14.63 -9.60 12.89
CA VAL A 172 13.73 -10.27 11.92
C VAL A 172 14.51 -11.00 10.84
N LEU A 173 15.73 -10.55 10.52
CA LEU A 173 16.62 -11.26 9.59
C LEU A 173 17.01 -12.65 10.12
N LEU A 174 17.06 -12.81 11.45
CA LEU A 174 17.36 -14.09 12.11
C LEU A 174 16.10 -14.91 12.37
N LEU A 175 14.98 -14.26 12.63
CA LEU A 175 13.70 -14.88 12.96
C LEU A 175 12.59 -14.37 12.03
N PRO A 176 12.47 -14.90 10.80
CA PRO A 176 11.48 -14.45 9.82
C PRO A 176 10.02 -14.48 10.31
N ILE A 177 9.72 -15.34 11.32
CA ILE A 177 8.39 -15.40 11.94
C ILE A 177 7.97 -14.09 12.59
N ALA A 178 8.93 -13.23 12.91
CA ALA A 178 8.68 -11.90 13.47
C ALA A 178 8.41 -10.80 12.42
N TYR A 179 8.52 -11.11 11.11
CA TYR A 179 8.24 -10.19 10.03
C TYR A 179 6.91 -9.41 10.16
N PRO A 180 5.80 -9.99 10.63
CA PRO A 180 4.54 -9.26 10.78
C PRO A 180 4.64 -8.07 11.73
N TYR A 181 5.42 -8.15 12.81
CA TYR A 181 5.64 -7.05 13.76
C TYR A 181 6.37 -5.88 13.08
N PHE A 182 7.42 -6.18 12.34
CA PHE A 182 8.16 -5.21 11.55
C PHE A 182 7.27 -4.57 10.48
N LYS A 183 6.57 -5.40 9.69
CA LYS A 183 5.66 -4.93 8.63
C LYS A 183 4.55 -4.04 9.17
N ARG A 184 3.92 -4.45 10.29
CA ARG A 184 2.91 -3.64 10.96
C ARG A 184 3.47 -2.26 11.33
N ARG A 185 4.65 -2.23 11.96
CA ARG A 185 5.25 -0.96 12.40
C ARG A 185 5.62 -0.04 11.23
N LEU A 186 6.11 -0.60 10.12
CA LEU A 186 6.36 0.18 8.90
C LEU A 186 5.08 0.74 8.28
N VAL A 187 4.01 -0.05 8.24
CA VAL A 187 2.71 0.39 7.71
C VAL A 187 2.13 1.50 8.59
N GLN A 188 2.17 1.33 9.91
CA GLN A 188 1.75 2.33 10.88
C GLN A 188 2.57 3.61 10.74
N PHE A 189 3.91 3.50 10.70
CA PHE A 189 4.82 4.62 10.47
C PHE A 189 4.51 5.37 9.17
N ALA A 190 4.28 4.63 8.08
CA ALA A 190 3.92 5.26 6.82
C ALA A 190 2.60 6.02 6.93
N ALA A 191 1.54 5.41 7.50
CA ALA A 191 0.24 6.05 7.61
C ALA A 191 0.28 7.27 8.55
N GLU A 192 0.84 7.13 9.76
CA GLU A 192 0.90 8.20 10.77
C GLU A 192 1.67 9.47 10.32
N ASN A 193 2.53 9.36 9.32
CA ASN A 193 3.31 10.49 8.82
C ASN A 193 2.82 11.04 7.48
N HIS A 194 1.67 10.56 6.98
CA HIS A 194 0.97 11.19 5.86
C HIS A 194 0.06 12.31 6.34
N PHE A 195 -0.13 13.29 5.46
CA PHE A 195 -1.03 14.42 5.63
C PHE A 195 -1.83 14.61 4.35
N TYR A 196 -3.06 15.04 4.50
CA TYR A 196 -3.87 15.60 3.44
C TYR A 196 -4.08 17.07 3.76
N GLY A 197 -3.49 17.96 2.97
CA GLY A 197 -3.41 19.35 3.35
C GLY A 197 -2.68 19.56 4.67
N ALA A 198 -3.33 20.15 5.65
CA ALA A 198 -2.81 20.37 7.00
C ALA A 198 -3.10 19.19 7.95
N THR A 199 -4.14 18.38 7.65
CA THR A 199 -4.61 17.33 8.54
C THR A 199 -3.76 16.06 8.44
N ARG A 200 -3.24 15.63 9.59
CA ARG A 200 -2.44 14.41 9.75
C ARG A 200 -3.34 13.18 9.76
N PHE A 201 -2.86 12.09 9.15
CA PHE A 201 -3.52 10.78 9.26
C PHE A 201 -3.33 10.22 10.67
N THR A 202 -4.42 9.79 11.28
CA THR A 202 -4.43 9.12 12.58
C THR A 202 -4.68 7.64 12.36
N VAL A 203 -3.95 6.80 13.11
CA VAL A 203 -4.04 5.34 12.98
C VAL A 203 -4.41 4.75 14.33
N LEU A 204 -5.54 4.05 14.39
CA LEU A 204 -5.95 3.29 15.56
C LEU A 204 -5.08 2.04 15.71
N ASP A 205 -5.05 1.47 16.93
CA ASP A 205 -4.25 0.24 17.14
C ASP A 205 -4.90 -0.97 16.44
N PHE A 206 -4.20 -1.50 15.47
CA PHE A 206 -4.58 -2.69 14.72
C PHE A 206 -3.62 -3.87 14.93
N LYS A 207 -2.86 -3.87 16.05
CA LYS A 207 -1.83 -4.89 16.30
C LYS A 207 -2.40 -6.31 16.32
N LYS A 208 -3.42 -6.55 17.14
CA LYS A 208 -3.99 -7.90 17.32
C LYS A 208 -4.52 -8.49 16.01
N PRO A 209 -5.45 -7.83 15.28
CA PRO A 209 -6.00 -8.40 14.05
C PRO A 209 -4.95 -8.52 12.92
N PHE A 210 -3.96 -7.63 12.87
CA PHE A 210 -2.89 -7.70 11.88
C PHE A 210 -1.98 -8.92 12.10
N ILE A 211 -1.51 -9.13 13.35
CA ILE A 211 -0.67 -10.28 13.70
C ILE A 211 -1.44 -11.58 13.54
N HIS A 212 -2.73 -11.62 13.94
CA HIS A 212 -3.58 -12.79 13.76
C HIS A 212 -3.69 -13.23 12.30
N ALA A 213 -3.85 -12.29 11.36
CA ALA A 213 -3.90 -12.61 9.93
C ALA A 213 -2.61 -13.31 9.45
N TYR A 214 -1.45 -12.89 9.94
CA TYR A 214 -0.18 -13.56 9.63
C TYR A 214 0.00 -14.89 10.37
N ALA A 215 -0.44 -14.97 11.63
CA ALA A 215 -0.35 -16.21 12.40
C ALA A 215 -1.12 -17.35 11.73
N VAL A 216 -2.35 -17.07 11.28
CA VAL A 216 -3.13 -18.03 10.48
C VAL A 216 -2.40 -18.37 9.17
N GLY A 217 -1.86 -17.37 8.47
CA GLY A 217 -1.10 -17.60 7.23
C GLY A 217 0.14 -18.47 7.46
N TYR A 218 0.90 -18.24 8.50
CA TYR A 218 2.05 -19.09 8.86
C TYR A 218 1.65 -20.50 9.24
N GLY A 219 0.56 -20.67 10.00
CA GLY A 219 0.03 -22.00 10.31
C GLY A 219 -0.33 -22.78 9.05
N LEU A 220 -1.04 -22.14 8.12
CA LEU A 220 -1.37 -22.76 6.83
C LEU A 220 -0.11 -23.06 5.99
N PHE A 221 0.90 -22.19 6.02
CA PHE A 221 2.16 -22.39 5.30
C PHE A 221 2.96 -23.57 5.87
N ILE A 222 3.01 -23.71 7.19
CA ILE A 222 3.62 -24.86 7.85
C ILE A 222 2.89 -26.14 7.49
N LEU A 223 1.55 -26.14 7.53
CA LEU A 223 0.76 -27.30 7.14
C LEU A 223 1.00 -27.70 5.66
N ALA A 224 1.09 -26.74 4.76
CA ALA A 224 1.41 -27.00 3.37
C ALA A 224 2.83 -27.59 3.21
N GLY A 225 3.81 -27.08 3.99
CA GLY A 225 5.17 -27.61 4.00
C GLY A 225 5.25 -29.04 4.56
N LEU A 226 4.54 -29.33 5.65
CA LEU A 226 4.43 -30.67 6.19
C LEU A 226 3.77 -31.64 5.19
N GLY A 227 2.73 -31.19 4.47
CA GLY A 227 2.12 -31.97 3.40
C GLY A 227 3.08 -32.30 2.26
N LEU A 228 3.94 -31.34 1.86
CA LEU A 228 4.99 -31.57 0.88
C LEU A 228 5.99 -32.65 1.33
N VAL A 229 6.49 -32.54 2.57
CA VAL A 229 7.42 -33.51 3.14
C VAL A 229 6.78 -34.90 3.27
N ALA A 230 5.56 -34.96 3.79
CA ALA A 230 4.81 -36.21 3.95
C ALA A 230 4.56 -36.90 2.61
N SER A 231 4.22 -36.17 1.55
CA SER A 231 3.98 -36.74 0.23
C SER A 231 5.24 -37.44 -0.33
N GLY A 232 6.40 -36.83 -0.14
CA GLY A 232 7.69 -37.43 -0.53
C GLY A 232 8.05 -38.68 0.28
N ALA A 233 7.79 -38.65 1.59
CA ALA A 233 8.08 -39.75 2.50
C ALA A 233 7.15 -40.96 2.26
N ILE A 234 5.86 -40.72 1.94
CA ILE A 234 4.86 -41.77 1.78
C ILE A 234 4.83 -42.32 0.35
N PHE A 235 4.90 -41.42 -0.65
CA PHE A 235 4.64 -41.77 -2.08
C PHE A 235 5.91 -41.64 -2.95
N GLY A 236 7.05 -41.28 -2.36
CA GLY A 236 8.32 -41.22 -3.06
C GLY A 236 8.53 -39.92 -3.85
N LYS A 237 9.66 -39.88 -4.59
CA LYS A 237 10.17 -38.66 -5.25
C LYS A 237 9.19 -38.03 -6.24
N ALA A 238 8.54 -38.83 -7.07
CA ALA A 238 7.58 -38.30 -8.09
C ALA A 238 6.42 -37.54 -7.43
N ALA A 239 5.90 -38.03 -6.31
CA ALA A 239 4.89 -37.34 -5.54
C ALA A 239 5.42 -36.06 -4.87
N ALA A 240 6.67 -36.09 -4.37
CA ALA A 240 7.32 -34.90 -3.83
C ALA A 240 7.46 -33.81 -4.91
N ASP A 241 7.94 -34.15 -6.10
CA ASP A 241 8.11 -33.20 -7.21
C ASP A 241 6.78 -32.54 -7.62
N LEU A 242 5.69 -33.35 -7.69
CA LEU A 242 4.35 -32.82 -7.96
C LEU A 242 3.83 -31.93 -6.81
N SER A 243 4.10 -32.30 -5.57
CA SER A 243 3.68 -31.55 -4.38
C SER A 243 4.36 -30.17 -4.27
N VAL A 244 5.52 -29.97 -4.91
CA VAL A 244 6.17 -28.65 -4.99
C VAL A 244 5.23 -27.66 -5.71
N ILE A 245 4.58 -28.06 -6.80
CA ILE A 245 3.61 -27.21 -7.50
C ILE A 245 2.44 -26.87 -6.58
N GLY A 246 1.89 -27.89 -5.89
CA GLY A 246 0.83 -27.70 -4.89
C GLY A 246 1.23 -26.73 -3.77
N PHE A 247 2.47 -26.81 -3.29
CA PHE A 247 3.01 -25.91 -2.28
C PHE A 247 3.07 -24.45 -2.76
N TYR A 248 3.53 -24.19 -3.99
CA TYR A 248 3.53 -22.83 -4.54
C TYR A 248 2.11 -22.28 -4.77
N LEU A 249 1.18 -23.14 -5.18
CA LEU A 249 -0.24 -22.75 -5.28
C LEU A 249 -0.80 -22.41 -3.88
N ALA A 250 -0.55 -23.24 -2.87
CA ALA A 250 -0.93 -22.98 -1.49
C ALA A 250 -0.33 -21.65 -0.99
N ALA A 251 0.94 -21.39 -1.27
CA ALA A 251 1.59 -20.11 -0.91
C ALA A 251 0.87 -18.90 -1.53
N LEU A 252 0.42 -19.00 -2.78
CA LEU A 252 -0.37 -17.94 -3.43
C LEU A 252 -1.75 -17.74 -2.76
N LEU A 253 -2.42 -18.84 -2.38
CA LEU A 253 -3.70 -18.79 -1.64
C LEU A 253 -3.51 -18.11 -0.28
N ILE A 254 -2.47 -18.50 0.46
CA ILE A 254 -2.10 -17.92 1.76
C ILE A 254 -1.77 -16.44 1.61
N TYR A 255 -1.01 -16.07 0.59
CA TYR A 255 -0.71 -14.66 0.28
C TYR A 255 -1.98 -13.86 0.02
N ALA A 256 -2.92 -14.38 -0.78
CA ALA A 256 -4.19 -13.73 -1.06
C ALA A 256 -5.04 -13.53 0.22
N TYR A 257 -5.06 -14.54 1.09
CA TYR A 257 -5.71 -14.47 2.40
C TYR A 257 -5.10 -13.36 3.27
N ILE A 258 -3.77 -13.38 3.47
CA ILE A 258 -3.07 -12.38 4.27
C ILE A 258 -3.30 -10.97 3.70
N ARG A 259 -3.25 -10.80 2.38
CA ARG A 259 -3.49 -9.52 1.71
C ARG A 259 -4.89 -9.00 1.94
N ALA A 260 -5.93 -9.85 1.82
CA ALA A 260 -7.31 -9.44 2.06
C ALA A 260 -7.50 -8.96 3.51
N ARG A 261 -7.02 -9.76 4.46
CA ARG A 261 -7.16 -9.45 5.90
C ARG A 261 -6.38 -8.19 6.30
N THR A 262 -5.11 -8.09 5.88
CA THR A 262 -4.26 -6.95 6.26
C THR A 262 -4.70 -5.64 5.62
N ILE A 263 -5.19 -5.65 4.37
CA ILE A 263 -5.73 -4.43 3.74
C ILE A 263 -6.94 -3.93 4.53
N ASN A 264 -7.93 -4.81 4.83
CA ASN A 264 -9.08 -4.41 5.63
C ASN A 264 -8.67 -3.84 6.98
N VAL A 265 -7.78 -4.56 7.68
CA VAL A 265 -7.30 -4.14 9.01
C VAL A 265 -6.64 -2.76 8.96
N VAL A 266 -5.83 -2.48 7.94
CA VAL A 266 -5.15 -1.18 7.82
C VAL A 266 -6.14 -0.07 7.47
N TRP A 267 -6.95 -0.25 6.41
CA TRP A 267 -7.86 0.80 5.96
C TRP A 267 -8.94 1.13 7.00
N ASN A 268 -9.50 0.13 7.69
CA ASN A 268 -10.54 0.34 8.70
C ASN A 268 -10.02 1.05 9.97
N ASN A 269 -8.71 1.24 10.10
CA ASN A 269 -8.09 1.90 11.25
C ASN A 269 -7.37 3.21 10.88
N ILE A 270 -7.56 3.74 9.66
CA ILE A 270 -6.99 5.02 9.22
C ILE A 270 -8.08 6.09 9.22
N TRP A 271 -7.77 7.23 9.83
CA TRP A 271 -8.61 8.41 9.92
C TRP A 271 -7.86 9.63 9.40
N ILE A 272 -8.58 10.58 8.81
CA ILE A 272 -8.08 11.87 8.34
C ILE A 272 -9.06 12.93 8.84
N GLY A 273 -8.80 13.51 10.02
CA GLY A 273 -9.77 14.38 10.68
C GLY A 273 -11.10 13.66 10.92
N THR A 274 -12.16 14.12 10.29
CA THR A 274 -13.52 13.56 10.36
C THR A 274 -13.81 12.48 9.33
N VAL A 275 -12.83 12.14 8.50
CA VAL A 275 -12.97 11.15 7.41
C VAL A 275 -12.26 9.85 7.78
N HIS A 276 -12.90 8.71 7.54
CA HIS A 276 -12.29 7.40 7.72
C HIS A 276 -12.64 6.44 6.57
N PHE A 277 -12.00 5.28 6.56
CA PHE A 277 -12.16 4.31 5.49
C PHE A 277 -12.78 3.02 6.01
N ALA A 278 -13.66 2.43 5.22
CA ALA A 278 -14.18 1.08 5.43
C ALA A 278 -13.81 0.19 4.26
N SER A 279 -13.13 -0.93 4.55
CA SER A 279 -12.74 -1.94 3.56
C SER A 279 -13.30 -3.30 3.94
N THR A 280 -13.97 -3.96 3.00
CA THR A 280 -14.71 -5.22 3.20
C THR A 280 -14.24 -6.33 2.23
N LEU A 281 -12.95 -6.38 1.92
CA LEU A 281 -12.37 -7.41 1.06
C LEU A 281 -12.60 -8.81 1.66
N ARG A 282 -13.10 -9.74 0.83
CA ARG A 282 -13.28 -11.13 1.22
C ARG A 282 -12.09 -11.95 0.76
N ALA A 283 -11.54 -12.79 1.64
CA ALA A 283 -10.38 -13.63 1.32
C ALA A 283 -10.69 -14.57 0.15
N ARG A 284 -11.88 -15.20 0.12
CA ARG A 284 -12.31 -16.07 -0.97
C ARG A 284 -12.27 -15.39 -2.34
N ASP A 285 -12.80 -14.18 -2.41
CA ASP A 285 -12.86 -13.42 -3.67
C ASP A 285 -11.45 -13.00 -4.13
N MET A 286 -10.57 -12.63 -3.17
CA MET A 286 -9.17 -12.31 -3.46
C MET A 286 -8.38 -13.53 -3.93
N ILE A 287 -8.64 -14.70 -3.35
CA ILE A 287 -8.06 -15.97 -3.79
C ILE A 287 -8.48 -16.25 -5.24
N TRP A 288 -9.77 -16.23 -5.53
CA TRP A 288 -10.29 -16.44 -6.88
C TRP A 288 -9.72 -15.43 -7.88
N LEU A 289 -9.66 -14.17 -7.47
CA LEU A 289 -9.08 -13.08 -8.28
C LEU A 289 -7.62 -13.36 -8.65
N TYR A 290 -6.79 -13.73 -7.67
CA TYR A 290 -5.37 -13.96 -7.92
C TYR A 290 -5.10 -15.23 -8.69
N MET A 291 -5.84 -16.32 -8.41
CA MET A 291 -5.72 -17.58 -9.15
C MET A 291 -6.12 -17.42 -10.62
N SER A 292 -7.29 -16.81 -10.87
CA SER A 292 -7.75 -16.58 -12.25
C SER A 292 -6.89 -15.57 -13.02
N ASN A 293 -6.35 -14.56 -12.32
CA ASN A 293 -5.40 -13.63 -12.93
C ASN A 293 -4.07 -14.32 -13.27
N LEU A 294 -3.54 -15.17 -12.38
CA LEU A 294 -2.34 -15.95 -12.64
C LEU A 294 -2.54 -16.87 -13.85
N ALA A 295 -3.63 -17.63 -13.87
CA ALA A 295 -3.95 -18.51 -14.99
C ALA A 295 -4.02 -17.73 -16.32
N ALA A 296 -4.75 -16.60 -16.34
CA ALA A 296 -4.85 -15.77 -17.53
C ALA A 296 -3.50 -15.22 -17.99
N VAL A 297 -2.67 -14.74 -17.05
CA VAL A 297 -1.34 -14.20 -17.38
C VAL A 297 -0.41 -15.30 -17.91
N VAL A 298 -0.40 -16.49 -17.32
CA VAL A 298 0.41 -17.62 -17.78
C VAL A 298 -0.03 -18.09 -19.15
N LEU A 299 -1.35 -18.32 -19.34
CA LEU A 299 -1.89 -18.81 -20.63
C LEU A 299 -1.69 -17.81 -21.78
N THR A 300 -1.62 -16.51 -21.48
CA THR A 300 -1.39 -15.46 -22.49
C THR A 300 0.06 -15.00 -22.56
N LEU A 301 1.01 -15.72 -21.95
CA LEU A 301 2.43 -15.36 -21.91
C LEU A 301 2.68 -13.91 -21.44
N GLY A 302 1.87 -13.46 -20.46
CA GLY A 302 1.97 -12.14 -19.87
C GLY A 302 1.05 -11.05 -20.47
N LEU A 303 0.43 -11.29 -21.64
CA LEU A 303 -0.40 -10.28 -22.31
C LEU A 303 -1.68 -9.92 -21.54
N ALA A 304 -2.20 -10.79 -20.67
CA ALA A 304 -3.33 -10.49 -19.79
C ALA A 304 -2.95 -9.65 -18.56
N THR A 305 -1.68 -9.27 -18.37
CA THR A 305 -1.24 -8.47 -17.21
C THR A 305 -2.05 -7.17 -17.04
N PRO A 306 -2.32 -6.35 -18.07
CA PRO A 306 -3.13 -5.14 -17.93
C PRO A 306 -4.55 -5.42 -17.46
N TRP A 307 -5.19 -6.45 -18.00
CA TRP A 307 -6.51 -6.89 -17.58
C TRP A 307 -6.52 -7.31 -16.11
N ALA A 308 -5.53 -8.10 -15.67
CA ALA A 308 -5.40 -8.55 -14.29
C ALA A 308 -5.20 -7.36 -13.32
N VAL A 309 -4.43 -6.34 -13.72
CA VAL A 309 -4.24 -5.11 -12.95
C VAL A 309 -5.55 -4.35 -12.80
N VAL A 310 -6.24 -4.06 -13.91
CA VAL A 310 -7.53 -3.32 -13.90
C VAL A 310 -8.57 -4.07 -13.05
N ARG A 311 -8.71 -5.38 -13.25
CA ARG A 311 -9.64 -6.22 -12.49
C ARG A 311 -9.35 -6.18 -10.99
N THR A 312 -8.07 -6.23 -10.60
CA THR A 312 -7.65 -6.16 -9.19
C THR A 312 -7.97 -4.79 -8.56
N HIS A 313 -7.71 -3.70 -9.27
CA HIS A 313 -8.04 -2.34 -8.79
C HIS A 313 -9.54 -2.17 -8.67
N ARG A 314 -10.32 -2.60 -9.66
CA ARG A 314 -11.79 -2.54 -9.64
C ARG A 314 -12.38 -3.29 -8.46
N TYR A 315 -11.93 -4.51 -8.21
CA TYR A 315 -12.40 -5.28 -7.06
C TYR A 315 -12.07 -4.59 -5.72
N ARG A 316 -10.85 -4.06 -5.58
CA ARG A 316 -10.48 -3.36 -4.34
C ARG A 316 -11.28 -2.06 -4.15
N ALA A 317 -11.46 -1.28 -5.19
CA ALA A 317 -12.27 -0.08 -5.17
C ALA A 317 -13.72 -0.40 -4.74
N SER A 318 -14.37 -1.38 -5.40
CA SER A 318 -15.75 -1.78 -5.08
C SER A 318 -15.97 -2.30 -3.65
N LYS A 319 -14.90 -2.58 -2.91
CA LYS A 319 -14.93 -3.04 -1.50
C LYS A 319 -14.40 -1.99 -0.52
N THR A 320 -14.17 -0.78 -1.00
CA THR A 320 -13.66 0.33 -0.18
C THR A 320 -14.65 1.48 -0.24
N THR A 321 -14.99 2.03 0.92
CA THR A 321 -15.86 3.20 1.07
C THR A 321 -15.16 4.23 1.93
N VAL A 322 -15.26 5.49 1.57
CA VAL A 322 -14.87 6.63 2.40
C VAL A 322 -16.10 7.10 3.16
N ILE A 323 -15.96 7.29 4.46
CA ILE A 323 -17.04 7.73 5.34
C ILE A 323 -16.59 9.05 5.96
N ALA A 324 -17.39 10.09 5.77
CA ALA A 324 -17.16 11.41 6.33
C ALA A 324 -18.23 11.72 7.39
N SER A 325 -17.82 12.16 8.58
CA SER A 325 -18.75 12.76 9.54
C SER A 325 -19.06 14.18 9.06
N GLY A 326 -20.22 14.35 8.45
CA GLY A 326 -20.59 15.49 7.64
C GLY A 326 -20.23 15.30 6.16
N SER A 327 -20.21 16.39 5.39
CA SER A 327 -19.93 16.35 3.95
C SER A 327 -18.43 16.26 3.64
N LEU A 328 -18.04 15.41 2.67
CA LEU A 328 -16.69 15.38 2.15
C LEU A 328 -16.27 16.73 1.55
N ASP A 329 -17.23 17.46 0.96
CA ASP A 329 -16.98 18.77 0.37
C ASP A 329 -16.61 19.81 1.44
N SER A 330 -17.29 19.81 2.58
CA SER A 330 -16.99 20.71 3.70
C SER A 330 -15.59 20.42 4.28
N PHE A 331 -15.21 19.14 4.40
CA PHE A 331 -13.87 18.75 4.84
C PHE A 331 -12.80 19.26 3.87
N VAL A 332 -12.98 19.06 2.54
CA VAL A 332 -12.04 19.51 1.52
C VAL A 332 -11.94 21.04 1.47
N GLN A 333 -13.07 21.76 1.62
CA GLN A 333 -13.06 23.23 1.69
C GLN A 333 -12.28 23.74 2.90
N ALA A 334 -12.47 23.15 4.08
CA ALA A 334 -11.72 23.52 5.29
C ALA A 334 -10.21 23.29 5.08
N GLU A 335 -9.81 22.17 4.49
CA GLU A 335 -8.41 21.90 4.19
C GLU A 335 -7.83 22.87 3.16
N THR A 336 -8.59 23.25 2.13
CA THR A 336 -8.17 24.23 1.13
C THR A 336 -7.91 25.60 1.75
N GLN A 337 -8.79 26.04 2.67
CA GLN A 337 -8.62 27.30 3.38
C GLN A 337 -7.37 27.28 4.28
N GLN A 338 -7.13 26.18 5.00
CA GLN A 338 -5.95 26.04 5.86
C GLN A 338 -4.65 26.03 5.06
N VAL A 339 -4.58 25.32 3.95
CA VAL A 339 -3.40 25.28 3.06
C VAL A 339 -3.12 26.67 2.49
N SER A 340 -4.15 27.39 2.03
CA SER A 340 -4.00 28.74 1.50
C SER A 340 -3.54 29.75 2.56
N ALA A 341 -4.06 29.65 3.79
CA ALA A 341 -3.70 30.54 4.90
C ALA A 341 -2.26 30.33 5.37
N THR A 342 -1.72 29.11 5.29
CA THR A 342 -0.37 28.79 5.76
C THR A 342 0.72 29.04 4.72
N GLY A 343 0.38 29.35 3.47
CA GLY A 343 1.35 29.56 2.37
C GLY A 343 2.24 28.33 2.09
N GLN A 344 1.83 27.16 2.55
CA GLN A 344 2.65 25.93 2.55
C GLN A 344 3.03 25.47 1.14
N GLU A 345 2.25 25.79 0.11
CA GLU A 345 2.57 25.39 -1.27
C GLU A 345 3.87 26.02 -1.80
N VAL A 346 4.22 27.22 -1.33
CA VAL A 346 5.41 27.94 -1.81
C VAL A 346 6.68 27.41 -1.12
N GLY A 347 6.62 27.12 0.19
CA GLY A 347 7.78 26.60 0.93
C GLY A 347 8.22 25.20 0.53
N GLU A 348 7.27 24.31 0.21
CA GLU A 348 7.55 22.92 -0.17
C GLU A 348 8.18 22.78 -1.57
N MET A 349 7.98 23.75 -2.45
CA MET A 349 8.62 23.77 -3.78
C MET A 349 10.13 24.01 -3.68
N PHE A 350 10.58 24.78 -2.68
CA PHE A 350 11.99 25.04 -2.43
C PHE A 350 12.69 23.87 -1.71
N ASP A 351 12.01 23.15 -0.81
CA ASP A 351 12.60 22.01 -0.09
C ASP A 351 12.88 20.79 -0.98
N LEU A 352 12.13 20.60 -2.06
CA LEU A 352 12.31 19.47 -2.99
C LEU A 352 13.46 19.68 -3.97
N ASP A 353 13.77 20.91 -4.37
CA ASP A 353 14.91 21.22 -5.24
C ASP A 353 16.26 21.08 -4.51
N ILE A 354 16.27 21.12 -3.17
CA ILE A 354 17.48 20.96 -2.35
C ILE A 354 17.73 19.49 -1.96
N ALA A 355 16.70 18.63 -2.02
CA ALA A 355 16.77 17.23 -1.55
C ALA A 355 17.07 16.21 -2.68
N LEU A 356 17.30 16.65 -3.91
CA LEU A 356 17.68 15.87 -5.09
C LEU A 356 19.05 16.27 -5.60
#